data_325e433b178c41e1c77cbb52ee71d05a
#
_entry.id   325e433b178c41e1c77cbb52ee71d05a
#
_cell.length_a   1.000
_cell.length_b   1.000
_cell.length_c   1.000
_cell.angle_alpha   90.00
_cell.angle_beta   90.00
_cell.angle_gamma   90.00
#
_symmetry.space_group_name_H-M   'P 1'
#
loop_
_entity.id
_entity.type
_entity.pdbx_description
1 polymer ?
#
loop_
_entity_poly.entity_id
_entity_poly.type
_entity_poly.pdbx_seq_one_letter_code
_entity_poly.pdbx_strand_id
1 'polypeptide(L)'
;MDRRALGQTGLSLSKIGLGTVKFGRNQGVKYPESFALPDLKVLRNILEQARSLGINYLDTAPSYGLSEERLGELLLGQRKDWIIVGKVGEDFENGQSSYNFSCTHFESSLVRSLKRLRTDYIDVLLIHSDGSDLDILNNDDLIRAMQGFKDRGLVRAIGASTKTIDGGIRTLELMDVAMVAYNPTYTLEKPVLDYAAKNKKGVLIKKGLASGHLNQFNGEDPVKTALNFIFDHPGATSVVVGTINPAHLARNTEACAQASP
;
A
#
# COMPACT_ATOMS: atom_id res chain seq x y z
N MET A 1 0.48 -15.43 -10.88
CA MET A 1 1.30 -14.94 -9.74
C MET A 1 0.81 -15.57 -8.45
N ASP A 2 1.75 -16.02 -7.61
CA ASP A 2 1.42 -16.60 -6.31
C ASP A 2 0.80 -15.55 -5.39
N ARG A 3 -0.07 -16.04 -4.50
CA ARG A 3 -0.74 -15.21 -3.51
C ARG A 3 -0.33 -15.63 -2.10
N ARG A 4 -0.23 -14.64 -1.19
CA ARG A 4 0.04 -14.86 0.23
C ARG A 4 -1.13 -14.36 1.07
N ALA A 5 -1.47 -15.08 2.12
CA ALA A 5 -2.47 -14.63 3.08
C ALA A 5 -2.00 -13.35 3.79
N LEU A 6 -2.84 -12.34 3.86
CA LEU A 6 -2.57 -11.11 4.61
C LEU A 6 -2.89 -11.35 6.10
N GLY A 7 -1.96 -12.00 6.79
CA GLY A 7 -2.19 -12.42 8.16
C GLY A 7 -3.45 -13.27 8.31
N GLN A 8 -4.29 -12.94 9.28
CA GLN A 8 -5.56 -13.63 9.58
C GLN A 8 -6.79 -12.87 9.08
N THR A 9 -6.64 -11.92 8.16
CA THR A 9 -7.73 -11.08 7.64
C THR A 9 -8.70 -11.79 6.70
N GLY A 10 -8.37 -13.00 6.25
CA GLY A 10 -9.10 -13.72 5.19
C GLY A 10 -8.84 -13.17 3.77
N LEU A 11 -7.98 -12.16 3.63
CA LEU A 11 -7.55 -11.63 2.34
C LEU A 11 -6.30 -12.36 1.83
N SER A 12 -6.27 -12.63 0.52
CA SER A 12 -5.13 -13.25 -0.16
C SER A 12 -4.62 -12.33 -1.25
N LEU A 13 -3.39 -11.83 -1.11
CA LEU A 13 -2.78 -10.83 -1.97
C LEU A 13 -1.75 -11.47 -2.90
N SER A 14 -1.67 -10.99 -4.15
CA SER A 14 -0.52 -11.23 -5.01
C SER A 14 0.77 -10.73 -4.36
N LYS A 15 1.89 -11.37 -4.60
CA LYS A 15 3.20 -10.95 -4.07
C LYS A 15 3.54 -9.49 -4.45
N ILE A 16 3.05 -9.00 -5.60
CA ILE A 16 3.14 -7.59 -6.01
C ILE A 16 1.76 -6.97 -6.03
N GLY A 17 1.62 -5.75 -5.51
CA GLY A 17 0.48 -4.87 -5.68
C GLY A 17 0.85 -3.61 -6.45
N LEU A 18 -0.13 -3.00 -7.08
CA LEU A 18 0.06 -1.78 -7.85
C LEU A 18 -0.20 -0.54 -6.98
N GLY A 19 0.88 0.22 -6.72
CA GLY A 19 0.81 1.53 -6.08
C GLY A 19 0.36 2.61 -7.07
N THR A 20 -0.63 3.39 -6.69
CA THR A 20 -1.33 4.31 -7.60
C THR A 20 -1.03 5.80 -7.37
N VAL A 21 0.06 6.15 -6.66
CA VAL A 21 0.50 7.55 -6.53
C VAL A 21 0.58 8.23 -7.90
N LYS A 22 1.24 7.57 -8.87
CA LYS A 22 1.40 8.09 -10.24
C LYS A 22 0.10 8.20 -11.04
N PHE A 23 -1.00 7.67 -10.53
CA PHE A 23 -2.32 7.82 -11.16
C PHE A 23 -2.90 9.20 -10.92
N GLY A 24 -2.50 9.90 -9.85
CA GLY A 24 -3.13 11.17 -9.49
C GLY A 24 -2.20 12.25 -8.95
N ARG A 25 -0.95 11.93 -8.61
CA ARG A 25 -0.02 12.87 -8.00
C ARG A 25 1.37 12.80 -8.63
N ASN A 26 1.89 13.95 -9.07
CA ASN A 26 3.24 14.10 -9.62
C ASN A 26 4.06 15.20 -8.92
N GLN A 27 3.49 15.85 -7.88
CA GLN A 27 4.16 16.86 -7.07
C GLN A 27 4.50 16.33 -5.68
N GLY A 28 5.64 16.72 -5.13
CA GLY A 28 6.09 16.28 -3.79
C GLY A 28 6.31 14.76 -3.70
N VAL A 29 6.64 14.09 -4.79
CA VAL A 29 6.92 12.65 -4.87
C VAL A 29 8.42 12.38 -4.89
N LYS A 30 8.84 11.20 -4.40
CA LYS A 30 10.27 10.84 -4.23
C LYS A 30 10.80 9.94 -5.36
N TYR A 31 10.30 10.13 -6.59
CA TYR A 31 10.82 9.38 -7.75
C TYR A 31 12.04 10.10 -8.36
N PRO A 32 12.99 9.35 -8.97
CA PRO A 32 14.20 9.94 -9.55
C PRO A 32 13.90 10.87 -10.74
N GLU A 33 12.82 10.60 -11.46
CA GLU A 33 12.43 11.35 -12.65
C GLU A 33 11.04 11.96 -12.50
N SER A 34 10.86 13.17 -13.04
CA SER A 34 9.55 13.79 -13.18
C SER A 34 8.71 13.06 -14.23
N PHE A 35 7.39 13.07 -14.08
CA PHE A 35 6.47 12.47 -15.04
C PHE A 35 5.19 13.29 -15.14
N ALA A 36 4.56 13.24 -16.30
CA ALA A 36 3.20 13.74 -16.50
C ALA A 36 2.17 12.75 -15.96
N LEU A 37 1.05 13.27 -15.45
CA LEU A 37 -0.06 12.40 -15.09
C LEU A 37 -0.62 11.73 -16.34
N PRO A 38 -0.73 10.40 -16.38
CA PRO A 38 -1.26 9.67 -17.52
C PRO A 38 -2.75 9.97 -17.72
N ASP A 39 -3.25 9.82 -18.92
CA ASP A 39 -4.70 9.83 -19.19
C ASP A 39 -5.37 8.52 -18.75
N LEU A 40 -6.72 8.52 -18.74
CA LEU A 40 -7.51 7.37 -18.31
C LEU A 40 -7.33 6.14 -19.20
N LYS A 41 -7.04 6.33 -20.49
CA LYS A 41 -6.81 5.22 -21.43
C LYS A 41 -5.51 4.48 -21.07
N VAL A 42 -4.45 5.23 -20.79
CA VAL A 42 -3.18 4.65 -20.34
C VAL A 42 -3.37 3.91 -19.02
N LEU A 43 -4.09 4.49 -18.06
CA LEU A 43 -4.37 3.85 -16.77
C LEU A 43 -5.21 2.59 -16.90
N ARG A 44 -6.19 2.57 -17.81
CA ARG A 44 -6.98 1.37 -18.12
C ARG A 44 -6.10 0.23 -18.61
N ASN A 45 -5.23 0.51 -19.57
CA ASN A 45 -4.28 -0.48 -20.10
C ASN A 45 -3.35 -1.04 -19.00
N ILE A 46 -2.88 -0.17 -18.09
CA ILE A 46 -2.06 -0.60 -16.94
C ILE A 46 -2.85 -1.54 -16.01
N LEU A 47 -4.12 -1.22 -15.71
CA LEU A 47 -4.96 -2.07 -14.86
C LEU A 47 -5.28 -3.41 -15.54
N GLU A 48 -5.60 -3.41 -16.82
CA GLU A 48 -5.83 -4.64 -17.61
C GLU A 48 -4.58 -5.52 -17.63
N GLN A 49 -3.41 -4.94 -17.84
CA GLN A 49 -2.15 -5.66 -17.78
C GLN A 49 -1.86 -6.18 -16.37
N ALA A 50 -2.03 -5.36 -15.33
CA ALA A 50 -1.86 -5.79 -13.94
C ALA A 50 -2.71 -7.02 -13.63
N ARG A 51 -3.98 -7.00 -14.05
CA ARG A 51 -4.90 -8.12 -13.90
C ARG A 51 -4.42 -9.37 -14.67
N SER A 52 -4.01 -9.21 -15.93
CA SER A 52 -3.50 -10.32 -16.75
C SER A 52 -2.24 -10.97 -16.17
N LEU A 53 -1.42 -10.20 -15.47
CA LEU A 53 -0.24 -10.65 -14.74
C LEU A 53 -0.55 -11.27 -13.36
N GLY A 54 -1.83 -11.28 -12.96
CA GLY A 54 -2.31 -11.87 -11.70
C GLY A 54 -2.18 -10.96 -10.48
N ILE A 55 -1.91 -9.65 -10.67
CA ILE A 55 -1.98 -8.65 -9.61
C ILE A 55 -3.44 -8.45 -9.23
N ASN A 56 -3.76 -8.52 -7.94
CA ASN A 56 -5.13 -8.45 -7.46
C ASN A 56 -5.40 -7.35 -6.44
N TYR A 57 -4.42 -6.48 -6.15
CA TYR A 57 -4.67 -5.35 -5.25
C TYR A 57 -4.03 -4.03 -5.71
N LEU A 58 -4.66 -2.95 -5.29
CA LEU A 58 -4.29 -1.57 -5.59
C LEU A 58 -4.07 -0.83 -4.27
N ASP A 59 -2.92 -0.13 -4.16
CA ASP A 59 -2.63 0.75 -3.03
C ASP A 59 -2.88 2.21 -3.44
N THR A 60 -3.81 2.86 -2.76
CA THR A 60 -4.18 4.26 -2.98
C THR A 60 -4.27 5.05 -1.67
N ALA A 61 -4.51 6.36 -1.74
CA ALA A 61 -4.72 7.24 -0.60
C ALA A 61 -5.41 8.54 -1.00
N PRO A 62 -6.09 9.25 -0.09
CA PRO A 62 -6.55 10.62 -0.30
C PRO A 62 -5.43 11.57 -0.71
N SER A 63 -4.23 11.38 -0.15
CA SER A 63 -3.03 12.17 -0.47
C SER A 63 -2.41 11.86 -1.84
N TYR A 64 -2.97 10.94 -2.64
CA TYR A 64 -2.49 10.64 -3.98
C TYR A 64 -3.21 11.45 -5.09
N GLY A 65 -3.70 12.65 -4.75
CA GLY A 65 -4.37 13.57 -5.68
C GLY A 65 -5.62 12.94 -6.30
N LEU A 66 -5.68 12.85 -7.63
CA LEU A 66 -6.83 12.29 -8.36
C LEU A 66 -6.90 10.76 -8.38
N SER A 67 -6.00 10.05 -7.69
CA SER A 67 -5.90 8.59 -7.80
C SER A 67 -7.21 7.87 -7.46
N GLU A 68 -7.85 8.21 -6.34
CA GLU A 68 -9.10 7.57 -5.90
C GLU A 68 -10.25 7.80 -6.89
N GLU A 69 -10.39 9.02 -7.42
CA GLU A 69 -11.44 9.36 -8.39
C GLU A 69 -11.26 8.58 -9.70
N ARG A 70 -10.03 8.53 -10.20
CA ARG A 70 -9.68 7.77 -11.40
C ARG A 70 -9.88 6.28 -11.23
N LEU A 71 -9.53 5.72 -10.07
CA LEU A 71 -9.80 4.33 -9.75
C LEU A 71 -11.31 4.07 -9.69
N GLY A 72 -12.09 4.96 -9.06
CA GLY A 72 -13.54 4.84 -9.00
C GLY A 72 -14.21 4.81 -10.39
N GLU A 73 -13.65 5.52 -11.39
CA GLU A 73 -14.11 5.47 -12.78
C GLU A 73 -13.65 4.18 -13.48
N LEU A 74 -12.37 3.84 -13.34
CA LEU A 74 -11.77 2.71 -14.04
C LEU A 74 -12.24 1.35 -13.55
N LEU A 75 -12.67 1.25 -12.29
CA LEU A 75 -13.11 0.00 -11.66
C LEU A 75 -14.63 -0.22 -11.72
N LEU A 76 -15.38 0.60 -12.47
CA LEU A 76 -16.82 0.39 -12.68
C LEU A 76 -17.09 -1.00 -13.25
N GLY A 77 -17.97 -1.76 -12.56
CA GLY A 77 -18.34 -3.13 -12.94
C GLY A 77 -17.30 -4.20 -12.55
N GLN A 78 -16.11 -3.84 -12.08
CA GLN A 78 -15.05 -4.78 -11.72
C GLN A 78 -14.45 -4.53 -10.32
N ARG A 79 -15.13 -3.75 -9.46
CA ARG A 79 -14.66 -3.43 -8.09
C ARG A 79 -14.34 -4.69 -7.27
N LYS A 80 -15.12 -5.74 -7.42
CA LYS A 80 -14.98 -7.00 -6.68
C LYS A 80 -13.76 -7.84 -7.10
N ASP A 81 -13.18 -7.55 -8.25
CA ASP A 81 -11.99 -8.25 -8.75
C ASP A 81 -10.70 -7.72 -8.10
N TRP A 82 -10.80 -6.61 -7.37
CA TRP A 82 -9.68 -5.91 -6.78
C TRP A 82 -9.80 -5.77 -5.27
N ILE A 83 -8.70 -6.00 -4.58
CA ILE A 83 -8.52 -5.61 -3.18
C ILE A 83 -7.98 -4.18 -3.17
N ILE A 84 -8.64 -3.27 -2.47
CA ILE A 84 -8.21 -1.87 -2.34
C ILE A 84 -7.59 -1.67 -0.96
N VAL A 85 -6.33 -1.22 -0.95
CA VAL A 85 -5.64 -0.72 0.23
C VAL A 85 -5.72 0.80 0.20
N GLY A 86 -6.58 1.38 1.04
CA GLY A 86 -6.76 2.81 1.21
C GLY A 86 -6.05 3.34 2.45
N LYS A 87 -6.08 4.66 2.64
CA LYS A 87 -5.45 5.31 3.80
C LYS A 87 -6.31 6.45 4.35
N VAL A 88 -6.04 6.83 5.61
CA VAL A 88 -6.61 8.01 6.27
C VAL A 88 -5.53 8.74 7.07
N GLY A 89 -5.71 10.03 7.33
CA GLY A 89 -4.82 10.82 8.18
C GLY A 89 -3.92 11.79 7.43
N GLU A 90 -3.61 11.54 6.15
CA GLU A 90 -2.87 12.46 5.28
C GLU A 90 -3.77 12.94 4.15
N ASP A 91 -3.85 14.26 3.98
CA ASP A 91 -4.39 14.92 2.79
C ASP A 91 -3.27 15.59 1.99
N PHE A 92 -3.54 15.87 0.71
CA PHE A 92 -2.61 16.57 -0.17
C PHE A 92 -3.37 17.59 -1.01
N GLU A 93 -3.07 18.86 -0.76
CA GLU A 93 -3.67 19.97 -1.47
C GLU A 93 -2.62 21.04 -1.78
N ASN A 94 -2.73 21.68 -2.93
CA ASN A 94 -1.84 22.79 -3.37
C ASN A 94 -0.33 22.45 -3.28
N GLY A 95 0.02 21.18 -3.57
CA GLY A 95 1.43 20.75 -3.55
C GLY A 95 1.97 20.38 -2.17
N GLN A 96 1.15 20.44 -1.11
CA GLN A 96 1.54 20.21 0.26
C GLN A 96 0.73 19.08 0.93
N SER A 97 1.42 18.26 1.73
CA SER A 97 0.78 17.27 2.61
C SER A 97 0.40 17.92 3.94
N SER A 98 -0.79 17.61 4.43
CA SER A 98 -1.25 17.94 5.78
C SER A 98 -1.71 16.67 6.50
N TYR A 99 -1.60 16.67 7.83
CA TYR A 99 -1.95 15.52 8.64
C TYR A 99 -2.97 15.89 9.69
N ASN A 100 -3.98 15.04 9.86
CA ASN A 100 -5.00 15.20 10.89
C ASN A 100 -5.42 13.84 11.43
N PHE A 101 -5.11 13.59 12.70
CA PHE A 101 -5.38 12.34 13.41
C PHE A 101 -6.56 12.49 14.39
N SER A 102 -7.61 13.23 14.00
CA SER A 102 -8.86 13.26 14.75
C SER A 102 -9.85 12.22 14.24
N CYS A 103 -10.70 11.68 15.12
CA CYS A 103 -11.77 10.73 14.74
C CYS A 103 -12.70 11.31 13.69
N THR A 104 -13.08 12.60 13.81
CA THR A 104 -13.94 13.31 12.86
C THR A 104 -13.29 13.37 11.47
N HIS A 105 -11.97 13.61 11.41
CA HIS A 105 -11.25 13.64 10.15
C HIS A 105 -11.18 12.22 9.54
N PHE A 106 -10.93 11.18 10.32
CA PHE A 106 -10.91 9.80 9.83
C PHE A 106 -12.26 9.41 9.22
N GLU A 107 -13.37 9.71 9.90
CA GLU A 107 -14.73 9.47 9.39
C GLU A 107 -14.97 10.20 8.06
N SER A 108 -14.73 11.51 8.02
CA SER A 108 -14.94 12.32 6.81
C SER A 108 -14.02 11.89 5.65
N SER A 109 -12.77 11.53 5.94
CA SER A 109 -11.81 11.07 4.96
C SER A 109 -12.22 9.71 4.37
N LEU A 110 -12.66 8.75 5.21
CA LEU A 110 -13.17 7.47 4.74
C LEU A 110 -14.41 7.63 3.86
N VAL A 111 -15.39 8.43 4.29
CA VAL A 111 -16.60 8.69 3.49
C VAL A 111 -16.25 9.32 2.15
N ARG A 112 -15.32 10.27 2.12
CA ARG A 112 -14.81 10.88 0.90
C ARG A 112 -14.14 9.86 -0.03
N SER A 113 -13.29 8.97 0.52
CA SER A 113 -12.62 7.91 -0.22
C SER A 113 -13.62 6.92 -0.82
N LEU A 114 -14.62 6.46 -0.07
CA LEU A 114 -15.68 5.58 -0.56
C LEU A 114 -16.44 6.21 -1.74
N LYS A 115 -16.77 7.51 -1.63
CA LYS A 115 -17.42 8.27 -2.70
C LYS A 115 -16.56 8.37 -3.96
N ARG A 116 -15.27 8.72 -3.81
CA ARG A 116 -14.32 8.85 -4.92
C ARG A 116 -14.08 7.51 -5.61
N LEU A 117 -13.89 6.45 -4.84
CA LEU A 117 -13.69 5.07 -5.32
C LEU A 117 -14.98 4.43 -5.84
N ARG A 118 -16.16 5.07 -5.66
CA ARG A 118 -17.48 4.57 -6.06
C ARG A 118 -17.75 3.15 -5.53
N THR A 119 -17.54 2.96 -4.24
CA THR A 119 -17.66 1.66 -3.56
C THR A 119 -18.20 1.84 -2.15
N ASP A 120 -18.82 0.78 -1.62
CA ASP A 120 -19.38 0.77 -0.27
C ASP A 120 -18.36 0.30 0.79
N TYR A 121 -17.19 -0.20 0.38
CA TYR A 121 -16.17 -0.67 1.30
C TYR A 121 -14.75 -0.55 0.73
N ILE A 122 -13.77 -0.50 1.64
CA ILE A 122 -12.33 -0.63 1.36
C ILE A 122 -11.86 -1.95 2.00
N ASP A 123 -11.00 -2.70 1.32
CA ASP A 123 -10.55 -4.01 1.84
C ASP A 123 -9.55 -3.86 2.98
N VAL A 124 -8.60 -2.94 2.88
CA VAL A 124 -7.63 -2.63 3.94
C VAL A 124 -7.54 -1.12 4.11
N LEU A 125 -7.79 -0.60 5.30
CA LEU A 125 -7.62 0.81 5.61
C LEU A 125 -6.43 1.01 6.55
N LEU A 126 -5.48 1.85 6.13
CA LEU A 126 -4.27 2.14 6.88
C LEU A 126 -4.28 3.58 7.42
N ILE A 127 -3.86 3.80 8.64
CA ILE A 127 -3.47 5.12 9.11
C ILE A 127 -2.19 5.53 8.36
N HIS A 128 -2.20 6.67 7.71
CA HIS A 128 -1.04 7.22 6.98
C HIS A 128 -0.24 8.14 7.90
N SER A 129 0.71 7.58 8.64
CA SER A 129 1.43 8.28 9.69
C SER A 129 2.38 9.36 9.16
N ASP A 130 2.48 10.45 9.90
CA ASP A 130 3.50 11.50 9.72
C ASP A 130 4.87 11.11 10.32
N GLY A 131 4.91 10.08 11.17
CA GLY A 131 6.07 9.57 11.90
C GLY A 131 5.92 9.63 13.42
N SER A 132 4.91 10.32 13.94
CA SER A 132 4.54 10.30 15.36
C SER A 132 3.74 9.01 15.68
N ASP A 133 4.24 7.86 15.21
CA ASP A 133 3.50 6.60 15.20
C ASP A 133 2.91 6.23 16.56
N LEU A 134 3.71 6.31 17.65
CA LEU A 134 3.23 5.91 18.97
C LEU A 134 2.18 6.89 19.54
N ASP A 135 2.32 8.20 19.27
CA ASP A 135 1.32 9.19 19.71
C ASP A 135 -0.03 8.90 19.04
N ILE A 136 -0.01 8.55 17.75
CA ILE A 136 -1.19 8.17 16.99
C ILE A 136 -1.79 6.86 17.51
N LEU A 137 -0.96 5.83 17.69
CA LEU A 137 -1.40 4.47 18.03
C LEU A 137 -1.76 4.29 19.51
N ASN A 138 -1.30 5.15 20.40
CA ASN A 138 -1.71 5.18 21.81
C ASN A 138 -2.96 6.04 22.04
N ASN A 139 -3.53 6.63 21.00
CA ASN A 139 -4.82 7.30 21.08
C ASN A 139 -5.96 6.27 20.93
N ASP A 140 -6.49 5.81 22.06
CA ASP A 140 -7.55 4.79 22.10
C ASP A 140 -8.81 5.18 21.30
N ASP A 141 -9.15 6.48 21.20
CA ASP A 141 -10.30 6.93 20.43
C ASP A 141 -10.10 6.68 18.94
N LEU A 142 -8.91 6.92 18.42
CA LEU A 142 -8.57 6.63 17.02
C LEU A 142 -8.61 5.13 16.73
N ILE A 143 -8.07 4.30 17.64
CA ILE A 143 -8.11 2.84 17.48
C ILE A 143 -9.55 2.34 17.52
N ARG A 144 -10.38 2.85 18.44
CA ARG A 144 -11.82 2.53 18.47
C ARG A 144 -12.55 2.98 17.20
N ALA A 145 -12.22 4.16 16.65
CA ALA A 145 -12.79 4.63 15.39
C ALA A 145 -12.44 3.68 14.22
N MET A 146 -11.17 3.26 14.11
CA MET A 146 -10.74 2.30 13.09
C MET A 146 -11.46 0.96 13.23
N GLN A 147 -11.60 0.44 14.45
CA GLN A 147 -12.38 -0.78 14.72
C GLN A 147 -13.86 -0.60 14.37
N GLY A 148 -14.45 0.55 14.72
CA GLY A 148 -15.84 0.89 14.38
C GLY A 148 -16.11 0.92 12.86
N PHE A 149 -15.13 1.27 12.02
CA PHE A 149 -15.26 1.15 10.56
C PHE A 149 -15.37 -0.30 10.12
N LYS A 150 -14.61 -1.19 10.76
CA LYS A 150 -14.64 -2.62 10.49
C LYS A 150 -15.96 -3.24 10.94
N ASP A 151 -16.45 -2.89 12.13
CA ASP A 151 -17.71 -3.39 12.69
C ASP A 151 -18.93 -2.97 11.85
N ARG A 152 -18.88 -1.78 11.23
CA ARG A 152 -19.90 -1.30 10.27
C ARG A 152 -19.77 -1.89 8.87
N GLY A 153 -18.75 -2.70 8.59
CA GLY A 153 -18.51 -3.30 7.28
C GLY A 153 -17.96 -2.33 6.22
N LEU A 154 -17.55 -1.11 6.62
CA LEU A 154 -16.95 -0.13 5.71
C LEU A 154 -15.52 -0.50 5.32
N VAL A 155 -14.84 -1.27 6.18
CA VAL A 155 -13.51 -1.81 5.90
C VAL A 155 -13.42 -3.28 6.36
N ARG A 156 -12.58 -4.09 5.71
CA ARG A 156 -12.42 -5.53 6.04
C ARG A 156 -11.25 -5.78 6.98
N ALA A 157 -10.18 -4.99 6.84
CA ALA A 157 -8.99 -5.03 7.70
C ALA A 157 -8.48 -3.62 7.96
N ILE A 158 -7.82 -3.42 9.10
CA ILE A 158 -7.28 -2.14 9.53
C ILE A 158 -5.79 -2.24 9.85
N GLY A 159 -5.09 -1.12 9.80
CA GLY A 159 -3.66 -1.07 10.12
C GLY A 159 -3.07 0.32 10.03
N ALA A 160 -1.74 0.39 9.94
CA ALA A 160 -1.03 1.65 9.74
C ALA A 160 0.17 1.51 8.79
N SER A 161 0.45 2.59 8.06
CA SER A 161 1.68 2.80 7.31
C SER A 161 2.63 3.64 8.15
N THR A 162 3.49 2.97 8.90
CA THR A 162 4.37 3.55 9.93
C THR A 162 5.73 3.97 9.40
N LYS A 163 6.52 4.67 10.22
CA LYS A 163 7.88 5.11 9.91
C LYS A 163 8.89 4.68 10.97
N THR A 164 8.44 4.02 12.05
CA THR A 164 9.27 3.57 13.16
C THR A 164 9.05 2.08 13.44
N ILE A 165 10.04 1.43 14.06
CA ILE A 165 9.96 0.02 14.46
C ILE A 165 8.84 -0.16 15.49
N ASP A 166 8.85 0.67 16.53
CA ASP A 166 7.88 0.58 17.64
C ASP A 166 6.46 0.83 17.13
N GLY A 167 6.28 1.80 16.21
CA GLY A 167 5.00 2.04 15.55
C GLY A 167 4.52 0.84 14.73
N GLY A 168 5.42 0.20 13.98
CA GLY A 168 5.10 -1.01 13.22
C GLY A 168 4.67 -2.17 14.10
N ILE A 169 5.40 -2.45 15.18
CA ILE A 169 5.06 -3.50 16.16
C ILE A 169 3.75 -3.17 16.87
N ARG A 170 3.60 -1.92 17.35
CA ARG A 170 2.37 -1.48 18.03
C ARG A 170 1.15 -1.58 17.12
N THR A 171 1.31 -1.27 15.82
CA THR A 171 0.24 -1.49 14.83
C THR A 171 -0.20 -2.95 14.81
N LEU A 172 0.74 -3.89 14.76
CA LEU A 172 0.42 -5.33 14.69
C LEU A 172 -0.13 -5.90 16.01
N GLU A 173 0.15 -5.25 17.14
CA GLU A 173 -0.49 -5.59 18.43
C GLU A 173 -1.98 -5.22 18.42
N LEU A 174 -2.32 -4.04 17.92
CA LEU A 174 -3.65 -3.46 17.98
C LEU A 174 -4.54 -3.80 16.79
N MET A 175 -3.95 -4.02 15.60
CA MET A 175 -4.63 -4.12 14.33
C MET A 175 -4.13 -5.32 13.50
N ASP A 176 -4.60 -5.40 12.25
CA ASP A 176 -4.41 -6.56 11.38
C ASP A 176 -3.12 -6.47 10.53
N VAL A 177 -2.76 -5.25 10.06
CA VAL A 177 -1.77 -5.04 8.98
C VAL A 177 -0.84 -3.87 9.27
N ALA A 178 0.45 -4.04 9.06
CA ALA A 178 1.41 -2.94 9.01
C ALA A 178 1.93 -2.74 7.58
N MET A 179 2.18 -1.48 7.18
CA MET A 179 2.91 -1.17 5.96
C MET A 179 4.23 -0.48 6.32
N VAL A 180 5.34 -1.14 5.99
CA VAL A 180 6.70 -0.75 6.40
C VAL A 180 7.65 -0.66 5.22
N ALA A 181 8.77 0.06 5.37
CA ALA A 181 9.83 0.09 4.38
C ALA A 181 10.80 -1.07 4.63
N TYR A 182 11.09 -1.85 3.57
CA TYR A 182 12.05 -2.93 3.64
C TYR A 182 12.63 -3.23 2.26
N ASN A 183 13.95 -3.19 2.12
CA ASN A 183 14.68 -3.52 0.89
C ASN A 183 16.17 -3.75 1.23
N PRO A 184 17.03 -4.19 0.28
CA PRO A 184 18.42 -4.51 0.56
C PRO A 184 19.27 -3.37 1.19
N THR A 185 18.89 -2.11 0.95
CA THR A 185 19.60 -0.94 1.51
C THR A 185 18.89 -0.30 2.71
N TYR A 186 17.71 -0.82 3.09
CA TYR A 186 16.93 -0.34 4.22
C TYR A 186 16.29 -1.50 4.99
N THR A 187 16.93 -1.94 6.05
CA THR A 187 16.54 -3.10 6.86
C THR A 187 16.07 -2.75 8.27
N LEU A 188 16.00 -1.46 8.60
CA LEU A 188 15.70 -1.01 9.97
C LEU A 188 14.38 -1.55 10.50
N GLU A 189 13.34 -1.63 9.65
CA GLU A 189 12.01 -2.12 10.05
C GLU A 189 11.88 -3.67 9.99
N LYS A 190 12.99 -4.43 9.82
CA LYS A 190 13.00 -5.90 9.88
C LYS A 190 12.33 -6.46 11.15
N PRO A 191 12.51 -5.89 12.36
CA PRO A 191 11.84 -6.40 13.56
C PRO A 191 10.31 -6.45 13.46
N VAL A 192 9.69 -5.57 12.65
CA VAL A 192 8.24 -5.60 12.40
C VAL A 192 7.86 -6.84 11.59
N LEU A 193 8.68 -7.21 10.60
CA LEU A 193 8.47 -8.43 9.80
C LEU A 193 8.65 -9.70 10.67
N ASP A 194 9.68 -9.70 11.56
CA ASP A 194 9.90 -10.79 12.52
C ASP A 194 8.69 -10.98 13.44
N TYR A 195 8.16 -9.87 13.98
CA TYR A 195 6.95 -9.88 14.80
C TYR A 195 5.74 -10.42 14.03
N ALA A 196 5.55 -9.97 12.78
CA ALA A 196 4.44 -10.39 11.92
C ALA A 196 4.49 -11.90 11.63
N ALA A 197 5.67 -12.44 11.29
CA ALA A 197 5.87 -13.87 11.05
C ALA A 197 5.48 -14.69 12.28
N LYS A 198 5.96 -14.29 13.45
CA LYS A 198 5.68 -14.98 14.72
C LYS A 198 4.19 -14.94 15.11
N ASN A 199 3.52 -13.82 14.84
CA ASN A 199 2.14 -13.58 15.30
C ASN A 199 1.08 -13.73 14.17
N LYS A 200 1.47 -14.23 12.99
CA LYS A 200 0.59 -14.43 11.82
C LYS A 200 -0.16 -13.15 11.41
N LYS A 201 0.54 -12.03 11.42
CA LYS A 201 0.03 -10.72 11.01
C LYS A 201 0.40 -10.38 9.56
N GLY A 202 -0.34 -9.46 8.95
CA GLY A 202 -0.08 -9.01 7.58
C GLY A 202 0.97 -7.89 7.50
N VAL A 203 1.93 -7.99 6.56
CA VAL A 203 2.86 -6.89 6.27
C VAL A 203 2.89 -6.58 4.78
N LEU A 204 2.61 -5.32 4.45
CA LEU A 204 2.81 -4.75 3.14
C LEU A 204 4.14 -3.99 3.11
N ILE A 205 4.94 -4.24 2.09
CA ILE A 205 6.23 -3.57 1.93
C ILE A 205 6.08 -2.37 1.01
N LYS A 206 6.33 -1.17 1.54
CA LYS A 206 6.54 0.05 0.75
C LYS A 206 8.03 0.27 0.49
N LYS A 207 8.36 1.01 -0.59
CA LYS A 207 9.75 1.31 -1.00
C LYS A 207 10.61 0.05 -1.24
N GLY A 208 10.01 -1.09 -1.54
CA GLY A 208 10.74 -2.32 -1.82
C GLY A 208 11.72 -2.18 -3.00
N LEU A 209 11.40 -1.35 -3.98
CA LEU A 209 12.26 -0.97 -5.10
C LEU A 209 12.88 0.44 -4.91
N ALA A 210 13.17 0.86 -3.68
CA ALA A 210 13.81 2.14 -3.31
C ALA A 210 13.19 3.36 -4.01
N SER A 211 11.87 3.39 -4.23
CA SER A 211 11.15 4.43 -4.99
C SER A 211 11.68 4.64 -6.42
N GLY A 212 12.26 3.63 -7.04
CA GLY A 212 12.84 3.66 -8.38
C GLY A 212 14.34 3.95 -8.43
N HIS A 213 14.99 4.18 -7.28
CA HIS A 213 16.45 4.37 -7.20
C HIS A 213 17.17 2.99 -7.21
N LEU A 214 16.97 2.22 -8.29
CA LEU A 214 17.45 0.84 -8.43
C LEU A 214 18.96 0.71 -8.46
N ASN A 215 19.67 1.77 -8.82
CA ASN A 215 21.15 1.85 -8.81
C ASN A 215 21.76 1.67 -7.41
N GLN A 216 20.95 1.72 -6.35
CA GLN A 216 21.37 1.43 -4.99
C GLN A 216 21.52 -0.07 -4.70
N PHE A 217 20.99 -0.92 -5.57
CA PHE A 217 21.03 -2.37 -5.39
C PHE A 217 22.15 -2.97 -6.24
N ASN A 218 22.94 -3.87 -5.66
CA ASN A 218 24.00 -4.61 -6.36
C ASN A 218 23.39 -5.75 -7.19
N GLY A 219 24.13 -6.17 -8.25
CA GLY A 219 23.77 -7.31 -9.09
C GLY A 219 23.31 -6.90 -10.50
N GLU A 220 23.25 -7.88 -11.40
CA GLU A 220 22.89 -7.68 -12.81
C GLU A 220 21.40 -7.30 -12.98
N ASP A 221 20.53 -7.81 -12.10
CA ASP A 221 19.10 -7.45 -12.04
C ASP A 221 18.73 -6.93 -10.66
N PRO A 222 18.77 -5.59 -10.47
CA PRO A 222 18.46 -4.97 -9.19
C PRO A 222 17.01 -5.19 -8.74
N VAL A 223 16.05 -5.36 -9.65
CA VAL A 223 14.65 -5.65 -9.30
C VAL A 223 14.55 -7.05 -8.72
N LYS A 224 15.13 -8.04 -9.38
CA LYS A 224 15.15 -9.44 -8.91
C LYS A 224 15.87 -9.54 -7.56
N THR A 225 17.02 -8.87 -7.42
CA THR A 225 17.77 -8.83 -6.15
C THR A 225 16.91 -8.29 -5.01
N ALA A 226 16.20 -7.19 -5.23
CA ALA A 226 15.35 -6.59 -4.21
C ALA A 226 14.15 -7.49 -3.85
N LEU A 227 13.49 -8.08 -4.83
CA LEU A 227 12.32 -8.93 -4.60
C LEU A 227 12.71 -10.26 -3.93
N ASN A 228 13.82 -10.90 -4.32
CA ASN A 228 14.36 -12.07 -3.62
C ASN A 228 14.62 -11.74 -2.15
N PHE A 229 15.39 -10.69 -1.88
CA PHE A 229 15.70 -10.24 -0.53
C PHE A 229 14.44 -10.03 0.33
N ILE A 230 13.41 -9.42 -0.23
CA ILE A 230 12.16 -9.16 0.49
C ILE A 230 11.42 -10.46 0.77
N PHE A 231 11.26 -11.34 -0.23
CA PHE A 231 10.46 -12.54 -0.10
C PHE A 231 11.18 -13.71 0.57
N ASP A 232 12.48 -13.65 0.76
CA ASP A 232 13.23 -14.53 1.66
C ASP A 232 12.80 -14.34 3.14
N HIS A 233 12.19 -13.19 3.45
CA HIS A 233 11.67 -12.96 4.79
C HIS A 233 10.23 -13.47 4.91
N PRO A 234 9.94 -14.43 5.84
CA PRO A 234 8.61 -15.06 5.95
C PRO A 234 7.51 -14.08 6.39
N GLY A 235 7.87 -12.97 7.03
CA GLY A 235 6.92 -11.93 7.44
C GLY A 235 6.50 -10.99 6.32
N ALA A 236 7.15 -10.99 5.16
CA ALA A 236 6.75 -10.14 4.04
C ALA A 236 5.56 -10.77 3.31
N THR A 237 4.40 -10.12 3.33
CA THR A 237 3.23 -10.62 2.61
C THR A 237 3.27 -10.19 1.15
N SER A 238 3.46 -8.90 0.88
CA SER A 238 3.42 -8.35 -0.48
C SER A 238 4.17 -7.03 -0.58
N VAL A 239 4.60 -6.67 -1.78
CA VAL A 239 5.32 -5.42 -2.09
C VAL A 239 4.45 -4.52 -2.96
N VAL A 240 4.32 -3.25 -2.56
CA VAL A 240 3.67 -2.23 -3.38
C VAL A 240 4.67 -1.64 -4.38
N VAL A 241 4.36 -1.76 -5.66
CA VAL A 241 5.19 -1.25 -6.76
C VAL A 241 4.44 -0.17 -7.53
N GLY A 242 4.96 1.06 -7.53
CA GLY A 242 4.37 2.20 -8.23
C GLY A 242 4.96 2.38 -9.62
N THR A 243 4.24 2.00 -10.67
CA THR A 243 4.65 2.25 -12.06
C THR A 243 3.45 2.58 -12.95
N ILE A 244 3.70 3.41 -13.97
CA ILE A 244 2.78 3.70 -15.09
C ILE A 244 3.37 3.22 -16.42
N ASN A 245 4.48 2.49 -16.38
CA ASN A 245 5.12 1.89 -17.55
C ASN A 245 4.77 0.39 -17.62
N PRO A 246 4.07 -0.06 -18.68
CA PRO A 246 3.70 -1.47 -18.87
C PRO A 246 4.88 -2.44 -18.87
N ALA A 247 6.01 -2.03 -19.48
CA ALA A 247 7.21 -2.88 -19.53
C ALA A 247 7.84 -3.06 -18.14
N HIS A 248 7.86 -2.00 -17.32
CA HIS A 248 8.32 -2.11 -15.92
C HIS A 248 7.39 -3.01 -15.09
N LEU A 249 6.07 -2.93 -15.30
CA LEU A 249 5.12 -3.78 -14.60
C LEU A 249 5.34 -5.27 -14.95
N ALA A 250 5.49 -5.59 -16.23
CA ALA A 250 5.78 -6.94 -16.69
C ALA A 250 7.09 -7.48 -16.11
N ARG A 251 8.19 -6.69 -16.21
CA ARG A 251 9.49 -7.07 -15.66
C ARG A 251 9.47 -7.31 -14.15
N ASN A 252 8.82 -6.42 -13.40
CA ASN A 252 8.70 -6.57 -11.95
C ASN A 252 7.93 -7.84 -11.58
N THR A 253 6.88 -8.17 -12.35
CA THR A 253 6.07 -9.36 -12.15
C THR A 253 6.84 -10.64 -12.47
N GLU A 254 7.61 -10.64 -13.57
CA GLU A 254 8.47 -11.74 -13.95
C GLU A 254 9.57 -11.99 -12.92
N ALA A 255 10.26 -10.94 -12.49
CA ALA A 255 11.28 -11.02 -11.44
C ALA A 255 10.69 -11.57 -10.11
N CYS A 256 9.47 -11.18 -9.78
CA CYS A 256 8.77 -11.70 -8.60
C CYS A 256 8.39 -13.17 -8.71
N ALA A 257 7.98 -13.64 -9.90
CA ALA A 257 7.64 -15.05 -10.12
C ALA A 257 8.87 -15.97 -10.00
N GLN A 258 10.06 -15.43 -10.24
CA GLN A 258 11.35 -16.14 -10.09
C GLN A 258 11.94 -15.99 -8.67
N ALA A 259 11.35 -15.15 -7.81
CA ALA A 259 11.78 -15.02 -6.43
C ALA A 259 11.36 -16.25 -5.61
N SER A 260 12.22 -16.70 -4.70
CA SER A 260 11.99 -17.86 -3.84
C SER A 260 10.64 -17.82 -3.14
N PRO A 261 10.03 -18.99 -2.88
CA PRO A 261 8.69 -19.12 -2.33
C PRO A 261 8.55 -18.55 -0.91
#